data_f791ee31e676b70c4e50fe4edb873660
#
_entry.id   f791ee31e676b70c4e50fe4edb873660
#
_cell.length_a   1.000
_cell.length_b   1.000
_cell.length_c   1.000
_cell.angle_alpha   90.00
_cell.angle_beta   90.00
_cell.angle_gamma   90.00
#
_symmetry.space_group_name_H-M   'P 1'
#
loop_
_entity.id
_entity.type
_entity.pdbx_description
1 polymer ?
#
loop_
_entity_poly.entity_id
_entity_poly.type
_entity_poly.pdbx_seq_one_letter_code
_entity_poly.pdbx_strand_id
1 'polypeptide(L)'
;MSDKPAHILVAEDDKSVRLVVQQALARQGYTVQSSGTAAGLWKLIEAGRGDVLISDIGLPDGDALDLLPRIQQRRPDMPVIVMTAHSDLDSAVASYQG
;
A
#
# COMPACT_ATOMS: atom_id res chain seq x y z
N MET A 1 -13.66 19.57 -11.53
CA MET A 1 -13.50 18.10 -11.52
C MET A 1 -12.16 17.73 -12.12
N SER A 2 -11.44 16.89 -11.43
CA SER A 2 -10.13 16.49 -11.90
C SER A 2 -10.23 15.28 -12.82
N ASP A 3 -9.62 15.37 -13.98
CA ASP A 3 -9.54 14.25 -14.91
C ASP A 3 -8.31 13.38 -14.63
N LYS A 4 -7.54 13.73 -13.63
CA LYS A 4 -6.35 12.97 -13.29
C LYS A 4 -6.73 11.66 -12.61
N PRO A 5 -6.13 10.54 -13.04
CA PRO A 5 -6.36 9.27 -12.35
C PRO A 5 -5.81 9.33 -10.93
N ALA A 6 -6.39 8.55 -10.05
CA ALA A 6 -5.87 8.44 -8.70
C ALA A 6 -4.45 7.88 -8.74
N HIS A 7 -3.62 8.34 -7.83
CA HIS A 7 -2.24 7.90 -7.70
C HIS A 7 -2.16 6.95 -6.51
N ILE A 8 -1.85 5.69 -6.78
CA ILE A 8 -1.84 4.64 -5.78
C ILE A 8 -0.41 4.25 -5.46
N LEU A 9 -0.09 4.23 -4.17
CA LEU A 9 1.19 3.70 -3.70
C LEU A 9 1.00 2.24 -3.31
N VAL A 10 1.94 1.39 -3.68
CA VAL A 10 1.93 -0.03 -3.35
C VAL A 10 3.22 -0.37 -2.63
N ALA A 11 3.12 -0.94 -1.45
CA ALA A 11 4.28 -1.43 -0.69
C ALA A 11 4.16 -2.95 -0.57
N GLU A 12 5.07 -3.65 -1.22
CA GLU A 12 5.06 -5.11 -1.27
C GLU A 12 6.48 -5.59 -1.55
N ASP A 13 7.01 -6.45 -0.68
CA ASP A 13 8.38 -6.93 -0.83
C ASP A 13 8.54 -8.01 -1.89
N ASP A 14 7.49 -8.78 -2.16
CA ASP A 14 7.52 -9.79 -3.21
C ASP A 14 7.39 -9.10 -4.56
N LYS A 15 8.45 -9.22 -5.36
CA LYS A 15 8.50 -8.56 -6.66
C LYS A 15 7.39 -9.03 -7.59
N SER A 16 7.08 -10.32 -7.57
CA SER A 16 6.05 -10.87 -8.45
C SER A 16 4.67 -10.34 -8.06
N VAL A 17 4.35 -10.33 -6.77
CA VAL A 17 3.09 -9.81 -6.28
C VAL A 17 2.99 -8.31 -6.57
N ARG A 18 4.08 -7.58 -6.33
CA ARG A 18 4.13 -6.15 -6.58
C ARG A 18 3.82 -5.83 -8.05
N LEU A 19 4.42 -6.59 -8.97
CA LEU A 19 4.18 -6.40 -10.40
C LEU A 19 2.73 -6.69 -10.78
N VAL A 20 2.17 -7.77 -10.26
CA VAL A 20 0.80 -8.15 -10.57
C VAL A 20 -0.17 -7.07 -10.10
N VAL A 21 -0.01 -6.60 -8.87
CA VAL A 21 -0.87 -5.56 -8.31
C VAL A 21 -0.72 -4.27 -9.11
N GLN A 22 0.52 -3.90 -9.41
CA GLN A 22 0.81 -2.68 -10.16
C GLN A 22 0.16 -2.72 -11.55
N GLN A 23 0.29 -3.84 -12.25
CA GLN A 23 -0.28 -3.98 -13.58
C GLN A 23 -1.81 -3.98 -13.54
N ALA A 24 -2.40 -4.66 -12.56
CA ALA A 24 -3.85 -4.70 -12.43
C ALA A 24 -4.42 -3.30 -12.20
N LEU A 25 -3.79 -2.53 -11.34
CA LEU A 25 -4.24 -1.16 -11.06
C LEU A 25 -4.02 -0.24 -12.26
N ALA A 26 -2.89 -0.40 -12.93
CA ALA A 26 -2.60 0.42 -14.13
C ALA A 26 -3.62 0.16 -15.23
N ARG A 27 -4.08 -1.07 -15.37
CA ARG A 27 -5.13 -1.41 -16.35
C ARG A 27 -6.45 -0.70 -16.08
N GLN A 28 -6.69 -0.37 -14.82
CA GLN A 28 -7.90 0.37 -14.43
C GLN A 28 -7.73 1.88 -14.61
N GLY A 29 -6.59 2.31 -15.09
CA GLY A 29 -6.33 3.72 -15.37
C GLY A 29 -5.67 4.48 -14.23
N TYR A 30 -5.26 3.80 -13.17
CA TYR A 30 -4.58 4.46 -12.06
C TYR A 30 -3.11 4.66 -12.33
N THR A 31 -2.55 5.73 -11.78
CA THR A 31 -1.11 5.91 -11.73
C THR A 31 -0.59 5.18 -10.51
N VAL A 32 0.44 4.35 -10.67
CA VAL A 32 0.93 3.50 -9.59
C VAL A 32 2.42 3.71 -9.39
N GLN A 33 2.82 3.90 -8.15
CA GLN A 33 4.23 3.83 -7.75
C GLN A 33 4.34 2.77 -6.66
N SER A 34 5.42 2.02 -6.69
CA SER A 34 5.58 0.91 -5.76
C SER A 34 6.94 0.92 -5.09
N SER A 35 7.01 0.29 -3.93
CA SER A 35 8.24 0.11 -3.18
C SER A 35 8.25 -1.29 -2.58
N GLY A 36 9.43 -1.88 -2.53
CA GLY A 36 9.63 -3.15 -1.86
C GLY A 36 10.07 -3.03 -0.41
N THR A 37 10.26 -1.81 0.08
CA THR A 37 10.79 -1.57 1.42
C THR A 37 9.99 -0.47 2.12
N ALA A 38 10.03 -0.50 3.45
CA ALA A 38 9.41 0.56 4.26
C ALA A 38 10.10 1.90 4.04
N ALA A 39 11.42 1.90 3.91
CA ALA A 39 12.17 3.13 3.68
C ALA A 39 11.78 3.79 2.37
N GLY A 40 11.65 3.01 1.30
CA GLY A 40 11.23 3.54 0.01
C GLY A 40 9.80 4.07 0.04
N LEU A 41 8.92 3.35 0.72
CA LEU A 41 7.55 3.79 0.91
C LEU A 41 7.50 5.14 1.65
N TRP A 42 8.27 5.25 2.72
CA TRP A 42 8.29 6.48 3.52
C TRP A 42 8.74 7.68 2.70
N LYS A 43 9.73 7.48 1.82
CA LYS A 43 10.18 8.56 0.94
C LYS A 43 9.07 9.04 0.02
N LEU A 44 8.28 8.14 -0.52
CA LEU A 44 7.14 8.49 -1.37
C LEU A 44 6.10 9.28 -0.59
N ILE A 45 5.83 8.86 0.63
CA ILE A 45 4.86 9.53 1.50
C ILE A 45 5.32 10.93 1.85
N GLU A 46 6.59 11.09 2.22
CA GLU A 46 7.16 12.39 2.56
C GLU A 46 7.19 13.34 1.37
N ALA A 47 7.34 12.79 0.17
CA ALA A 47 7.32 13.59 -1.06
C ALA A 47 5.91 14.04 -1.44
N GLY A 48 4.90 13.66 -0.69
CA GLY A 48 3.52 14.03 -0.97
C GLY A 48 2.87 13.20 -2.06
N ARG A 49 3.45 12.05 -2.38
CA ARG A 49 2.93 11.18 -3.43
C ARG A 49 1.78 10.35 -2.93
N GLY A 50 0.89 10.00 -3.85
CA GLY A 50 -0.16 9.03 -3.60
C GLY A 50 -1.43 9.60 -3.02
N ASP A 51 -2.53 9.07 -3.48
CA ASP A 51 -3.85 9.38 -2.93
C ASP A 51 -4.33 8.26 -2.03
N VAL A 52 -3.86 7.04 -2.28
CA VAL A 52 -4.20 5.83 -1.53
C VAL A 52 -2.95 4.98 -1.39
N LEU A 53 -2.80 4.34 -0.26
CA LEU A 53 -1.71 3.39 -0.03
C LEU A 53 -2.27 1.98 0.11
N ILE A 54 -1.71 1.04 -0.64
CA ILE A 54 -1.95 -0.38 -0.46
C ILE A 54 -0.63 -0.98 0.02
N SER A 55 -0.61 -1.54 1.22
CA SER A 55 0.62 -2.01 1.83
C SER A 55 0.49 -3.44 2.34
N ASP A 56 1.51 -4.24 2.08
CA ASP A 56 1.67 -5.53 2.74
C ASP A 56 2.02 -5.29 4.22
N ILE A 57 1.61 -6.22 5.06
CA ILE A 57 1.88 -6.14 6.50
C ILE A 57 3.38 -6.23 6.77
N GLY A 58 4.05 -7.21 6.18
CA GLY A 58 5.45 -7.45 6.45
C GLY A 58 6.34 -6.91 5.35
N LEU A 59 7.16 -5.90 5.67
CA LEU A 59 8.19 -5.41 4.79
C LEU A 59 9.55 -5.78 5.40
N PRO A 60 10.59 -5.97 4.56
CA PRO A 60 11.87 -6.49 5.06
C PRO A 60 12.54 -5.58 6.09
N ASP A 61 12.30 -4.29 6.04
CA ASP A 61 12.93 -3.31 6.93
C ASP A 61 11.95 -2.66 7.88
N GLY A 62 10.74 -3.20 7.99
CA GLY A 62 9.77 -2.66 8.92
C GLY A 62 8.41 -3.28 8.74
N ASP A 63 7.62 -3.20 9.79
CA ASP A 63 6.25 -3.71 9.77
C ASP A 63 5.32 -2.56 9.39
N ALA A 64 4.42 -2.82 8.46
CA ALA A 64 3.45 -1.81 8.05
C ALA A 64 2.61 -1.33 9.23
N LEU A 65 2.32 -2.23 10.18
CA LEU A 65 1.56 -1.85 11.38
C LEU A 65 2.29 -0.82 12.22
N ASP A 66 3.62 -0.86 12.25
CA ASP A 66 4.42 0.14 12.95
C ASP A 66 4.47 1.46 12.21
N LEU A 67 4.37 1.41 10.89
CA LEU A 67 4.41 2.60 10.05
C LEU A 67 3.06 3.33 10.00
N LEU A 68 1.96 2.60 10.17
CA LEU A 68 0.63 3.17 10.02
C LEU A 68 0.41 4.44 10.85
N PRO A 69 0.73 4.46 12.15
CA PRO A 69 0.52 5.70 12.92
C PRO A 69 1.33 6.87 12.39
N ARG A 70 2.56 6.61 11.94
CA ARG A 70 3.42 7.65 11.38
C ARG A 70 2.88 8.19 10.06
N ILE A 71 2.36 7.28 9.22
CA ILE A 71 1.75 7.65 7.95
C ILE A 71 0.50 8.48 8.20
N GLN A 72 -0.33 8.07 9.14
CA GLN A 72 -1.55 8.79 9.46
C GLN A 72 -1.28 10.19 10.01
N GLN A 73 -0.21 10.33 10.78
CA GLN A 73 0.20 11.66 11.25
C GLN A 73 0.68 12.54 10.11
N ARG A 74 1.42 11.97 9.17
CA ARG A 74 1.99 12.71 8.06
C ARG A 74 0.97 13.01 6.98
N ARG A 75 0.10 12.06 6.71
CA ARG A 75 -0.89 12.10 5.62
C ARG A 75 -2.26 11.67 6.13
N PRO A 76 -2.89 12.46 7.00
CA PRO A 76 -4.15 12.03 7.64
C PRO A 76 -5.30 11.78 6.67
N ASP A 77 -5.25 12.39 5.49
CA ASP A 77 -6.33 12.23 4.51
C ASP A 77 -6.09 11.07 3.54
N MET A 78 -4.97 10.37 3.66
CA MET A 78 -4.66 9.27 2.75
C MET A 78 -5.17 7.95 3.30
N PRO A 79 -6.15 7.31 2.63
CA PRO A 79 -6.61 5.99 3.05
C PRO A 79 -5.50 4.96 2.91
N VAL A 80 -5.46 4.01 3.83
CA VAL A 80 -4.50 2.91 3.80
C VAL A 80 -5.24 1.59 3.78
N ILE A 81 -4.92 0.77 2.78
CA ILE A 81 -5.47 -0.58 2.65
C ILE A 81 -4.33 -1.54 2.94
N VAL A 82 -4.54 -2.43 3.91
CA VAL A 82 -3.51 -3.39 4.29
C VAL A 82 -3.80 -4.70 3.59
N MET A 83 -2.79 -5.18 2.84
CA MET A 83 -2.85 -6.50 2.22
C MET A 83 -2.27 -7.52 3.19
N THR A 84 -2.85 -8.70 3.22
CA THR A 84 -2.32 -9.79 4.00
C THR A 84 -1.71 -10.83 3.08
N ALA A 85 -0.73 -11.59 3.60
CA ALA A 85 -0.17 -12.69 2.86
C ALA A 85 -1.26 -13.73 2.58
N HIS A 86 -1.03 -14.55 1.56
CA HIS A 86 -2.01 -15.55 1.15
C HIS A 86 -2.49 -16.42 2.32
N SER A 87 -1.57 -16.81 3.18
CA SER A 87 -1.91 -17.64 4.34
C SER A 87 -2.72 -16.89 5.39
N ASP A 88 -2.65 -15.57 5.37
CA ASP A 88 -3.34 -14.74 6.36
C ASP A 88 -4.72 -14.30 5.91
N LEU A 89 -5.06 -14.58 4.66
CA LEU A 89 -6.36 -14.19 4.13
C LEU A 89 -7.50 -14.82 4.93
N ASP A 90 -7.36 -16.11 5.24
CA ASP A 90 -8.39 -16.81 6.03
C ASP A 90 -8.55 -16.20 7.41
N SER A 91 -7.43 -15.82 8.03
CA SER A 91 -7.46 -15.17 9.34
C SER A 91 -8.12 -13.79 9.26
N ALA A 92 -7.83 -13.06 8.22
CA ALA A 92 -8.43 -11.75 8.02
C ALA A 92 -9.94 -11.86 7.81
N VAL A 93 -10.39 -12.83 7.02
CA VAL A 93 -11.82 -13.07 6.79
C VAL A 93 -12.50 -13.49 8.08
N ALA A 94 -11.87 -14.38 8.86
CA ALA A 94 -12.42 -14.82 10.14
C ALA A 94 -12.55 -13.65 11.11
N SER A 95 -11.54 -12.79 11.17
CA SER A 95 -11.59 -11.61 12.02
C SER A 95 -12.69 -10.64 11.62
N TYR A 96 -12.88 -10.46 10.33
CA TYR A 96 -13.91 -9.58 9.81
C TYR A 96 -15.31 -10.10 10.14
N GLN A 97 -15.49 -11.41 10.06
CA GLN A 97 -16.77 -12.05 10.36
C GLN A 97 -17.04 -12.19 11.85
N GLY A 98 -15.99 -12.23 12.62
CA GLY A 98 -16.09 -12.40 14.06
C GLY A 98 -16.50 -11.12 14.73
#